data_3ed3010d9305f77ee59623a678be2841
#
_entry.id   3ed3010d9305f77ee59623a678be2841
#
_cell.length_a   1.000
_cell.length_b   1.000
_cell.length_c   1.000
_cell.angle_alpha   90.00
_cell.angle_beta   90.00
_cell.angle_gamma   90.00
#
_symmetry.space_group_name_H-M   'P 1'
#
loop_
_entity.id
_entity.type
_entity.pdbx_description
1 polymer ?
#
loop_
_entity_poly.entity_id
_entity_poly.type
_entity_poly.pdbx_seq_one_letter_code
_entity_poly.pdbx_strand_id
1 'polypeptide(L)'
;EFWVSCKFLFPKTKEKFFTIITFISFAGISLGVATLIIVMSVMNGFRDELTSKILGVNGHLKIKAFNNFKIEKHDELKLRIEEKLEHVNAHKVIVGQGLLNYQSYSSGVLMKGVELDYFLDRKIFKENLKKESLNLFKNNEGIIVGEKIKEKLNLKIGDKINIISPDNMETILGTIPRSANFKIIGFFSIGMYEYDSSLILIPTLLMQKFLN
;
A
#
# COMPACT_ATOMS: atom_id res chain seq x y z
N GLU A 1 -31.70 42.38 -10.19
CA GLU A 1 -31.88 41.16 -11.01
C GLU A 1 -32.39 39.98 -10.17
N PHE A 2 -31.83 39.68 -9.02
CA PHE A 2 -32.23 38.57 -8.13
C PHE A 2 -33.70 38.70 -7.65
N TRP A 3 -34.12 39.89 -7.29
CA TRP A 3 -35.52 40.16 -6.85
C TRP A 3 -36.53 39.94 -7.99
N VAL A 4 -36.20 40.30 -9.21
CA VAL A 4 -37.03 40.08 -10.40
C VAL A 4 -37.14 38.58 -10.70
N SER A 5 -36.02 37.85 -10.64
CA SER A 5 -36.02 36.41 -10.83
C SER A 5 -36.87 35.67 -9.79
N CYS A 6 -36.78 36.03 -8.51
CA CYS A 6 -37.64 35.46 -7.46
C CYS A 6 -39.12 35.73 -7.70
N LYS A 7 -39.48 36.91 -8.24
CA LYS A 7 -40.88 37.26 -8.54
C LYS A 7 -41.43 36.48 -9.74
N PHE A 8 -40.59 36.11 -10.70
CA PHE A 8 -40.97 35.22 -11.82
C PHE A 8 -41.08 33.77 -11.40
N LEU A 9 -40.28 33.32 -10.45
CA LEU A 9 -40.36 31.96 -9.88
C LEU A 9 -41.68 31.68 -9.14
N PHE A 10 -42.27 32.72 -8.52
CA PHE A 10 -43.55 32.60 -7.78
C PHE A 10 -44.60 33.57 -8.34
N PRO A 11 -45.14 33.30 -9.55
CA PRO A 11 -46.16 34.17 -10.12
C PRO A 11 -47.46 34.16 -9.28
N LYS A 12 -48.01 35.32 -9.02
CA LYS A 12 -49.26 35.48 -8.28
C LYS A 12 -50.52 35.12 -9.09
N THR A 13 -50.38 34.72 -10.32
CA THR A 13 -51.49 34.39 -11.24
C THR A 13 -51.87 32.91 -11.15
N LYS A 14 -53.15 32.60 -11.44
CA LYS A 14 -53.80 31.28 -11.29
C LYS A 14 -53.26 30.15 -12.18
N GLU A 15 -52.15 30.33 -12.88
CA GLU A 15 -51.60 29.36 -13.82
C GLU A 15 -50.65 28.40 -13.13
N LYS A 16 -51.19 27.43 -12.40
CA LYS A 16 -50.44 26.35 -11.71
C LYS A 16 -49.51 25.59 -12.61
N PHE A 17 -49.79 25.52 -13.90
CA PHE A 17 -49.00 24.77 -14.89
C PHE A 17 -47.59 25.34 -15.08
N PHE A 18 -47.46 26.66 -15.23
CA PHE A 18 -46.13 27.29 -15.38
C PHE A 18 -45.28 27.17 -14.12
N THR A 19 -45.89 27.24 -12.93
CA THR A 19 -45.18 27.07 -11.66
C THR A 19 -44.63 25.67 -11.52
N ILE A 20 -45.35 24.63 -11.96
CA ILE A 20 -44.91 23.22 -11.93
C ILE A 20 -43.71 23.01 -12.86
N ILE A 21 -43.78 23.55 -14.10
CA ILE A 21 -42.67 23.44 -15.06
C ILE A 21 -41.41 24.12 -14.54
N THR A 22 -41.54 25.32 -13.99
CA THR A 22 -40.42 26.07 -13.43
C THR A 22 -39.80 25.34 -12.24
N PHE A 23 -40.62 24.77 -11.36
CA PHE A 23 -40.14 23.99 -10.22
C PHE A 23 -39.40 22.72 -10.66
N ILE A 24 -39.93 21.96 -11.65
CA ILE A 24 -39.26 20.76 -12.19
C ILE A 24 -37.94 21.14 -12.84
N SER A 25 -37.89 22.21 -13.62
CA SER A 25 -36.67 22.71 -14.26
C SER A 25 -35.61 23.11 -13.21
N PHE A 26 -36.00 23.85 -12.19
CA PHE A 26 -35.15 24.27 -11.09
C PHE A 26 -34.62 23.03 -10.31
N ALA A 27 -35.53 22.11 -9.97
CA ALA A 27 -35.14 20.86 -9.28
C ALA A 27 -34.19 20.01 -10.11
N GLY A 28 -34.38 19.91 -11.43
CA GLY A 28 -33.50 19.20 -12.34
C GLY A 28 -32.11 19.79 -12.38
N ILE A 29 -31.99 21.11 -12.51
CA ILE A 29 -30.69 21.81 -12.51
C ILE A 29 -30.00 21.67 -11.15
N SER A 30 -30.76 21.90 -10.05
CA SER A 30 -30.21 21.74 -8.69
C SER A 30 -29.69 20.35 -8.41
N LEU A 31 -30.44 19.32 -8.81
CA LEU A 31 -30.02 17.92 -8.67
C LEU A 31 -28.78 17.62 -9.51
N GLY A 32 -28.73 18.13 -10.75
CA GLY A 32 -27.55 17.98 -11.61
C GLY A 32 -26.29 18.59 -11.01
N VAL A 33 -26.37 19.82 -10.53
CA VAL A 33 -25.24 20.50 -9.89
C VAL A 33 -24.86 19.81 -8.57
N ALA A 34 -25.83 19.44 -7.74
CA ALA A 34 -25.58 18.71 -6.50
C ALA A 34 -24.86 17.39 -6.77
N THR A 35 -25.29 16.62 -7.77
CA THR A 35 -24.64 15.36 -8.16
C THR A 35 -23.19 15.58 -8.58
N LEU A 36 -22.90 16.60 -9.38
CA LEU A 36 -21.53 16.93 -9.79
C LEU A 36 -20.64 17.26 -8.59
N ILE A 37 -21.13 18.08 -7.66
CA ILE A 37 -20.38 18.46 -6.46
C ILE A 37 -20.09 17.22 -5.61
N ILE A 38 -21.09 16.37 -5.37
CA ILE A 38 -20.94 15.14 -4.58
C ILE A 38 -19.92 14.22 -5.23
N VAL A 39 -20.05 13.93 -6.52
CA VAL A 39 -19.13 13.04 -7.25
C VAL A 39 -17.70 13.58 -7.20
N MET A 40 -17.49 14.87 -7.46
CA MET A 40 -16.15 15.48 -7.40
C MET A 40 -15.58 15.44 -5.99
N SER A 41 -16.36 15.71 -4.95
CA SER A 41 -15.91 15.66 -3.56
C SER A 41 -15.49 14.25 -3.15
N VAL A 42 -16.31 13.23 -3.47
CA VAL A 42 -16.00 11.83 -3.20
C VAL A 42 -14.75 11.39 -3.96
N MET A 43 -14.64 11.75 -5.24
CA MET A 43 -13.49 11.37 -6.07
C MET A 43 -12.18 12.00 -5.55
N ASN A 44 -12.22 13.27 -5.15
CA ASN A 44 -11.04 13.93 -4.58
C ASN A 44 -10.62 13.28 -3.26
N GLY A 45 -11.56 13.04 -2.34
CA GLY A 45 -11.26 12.35 -1.08
C GLY A 45 -10.70 10.95 -1.28
N PHE A 46 -11.27 10.17 -2.20
CA PHE A 46 -10.78 8.84 -2.55
C PHE A 46 -9.38 8.87 -3.15
N ARG A 47 -9.11 9.82 -4.06
CA ARG A 47 -7.79 9.99 -4.66
C ARG A 47 -6.72 10.31 -3.62
N ASP A 48 -7.01 11.22 -2.70
CA ASP A 48 -6.08 11.63 -1.65
C ASP A 48 -5.78 10.48 -0.70
N GLU A 49 -6.80 9.73 -0.29
CA GLU A 49 -6.65 8.55 0.56
C GLU A 49 -5.83 7.45 -0.11
N LEU A 50 -6.13 7.11 -1.37
CA LEU A 50 -5.35 6.13 -2.13
C LEU A 50 -3.90 6.56 -2.31
N THR A 51 -3.67 7.82 -2.70
CA THR A 51 -2.33 8.34 -2.91
C THR A 51 -1.51 8.28 -1.63
N SER A 52 -2.08 8.70 -0.50
CA SER A 52 -1.45 8.63 0.82
C SER A 52 -1.04 7.20 1.19
N LYS A 53 -1.93 6.22 1.01
CA LYS A 53 -1.64 4.81 1.31
C LYS A 53 -0.57 4.22 0.39
N ILE A 54 -0.66 4.46 -0.92
CA ILE A 54 0.31 3.95 -1.89
C ILE A 54 1.70 4.53 -1.61
N LEU A 55 1.81 5.83 -1.40
CA LEU A 55 3.08 6.50 -1.09
C LEU A 55 3.60 6.09 0.29
N GLY A 56 2.72 5.87 1.26
CA GLY A 56 3.07 5.34 2.57
C GLY A 56 3.81 3.99 2.51
N VAL A 57 3.47 3.14 1.56
CA VAL A 57 4.12 1.83 1.36
C VAL A 57 5.31 1.90 0.42
N ASN A 58 5.22 2.65 -0.67
CA ASN A 58 6.23 2.60 -1.74
C ASN A 58 7.24 3.76 -1.72
N GLY A 59 6.91 4.88 -1.06
CA GLY A 59 7.68 6.11 -1.14
C GLY A 59 7.41 6.88 -2.43
N HIS A 60 7.93 8.12 -2.48
CA HIS A 60 7.68 9.06 -3.58
C HIS A 60 8.55 8.79 -4.81
N LEU A 61 9.79 8.34 -4.58
CA LEU A 61 10.78 8.07 -5.62
C LEU A 61 11.41 6.70 -5.41
N LYS A 62 11.72 6.03 -6.51
CA LYS A 62 12.45 4.76 -6.54
C LYS A 62 13.69 4.92 -7.41
N ILE A 63 14.86 4.67 -6.83
CA ILE A 63 16.11 4.58 -7.57
C ILE A 63 16.41 3.11 -7.82
N LYS A 64 16.60 2.73 -9.07
CA LYS A 64 16.97 1.37 -9.48
C LYS A 64 18.24 1.44 -10.32
N ALA A 65 19.09 0.42 -10.20
CA ALA A 65 20.20 0.29 -11.13
C ALA A 65 19.70 -0.03 -12.54
N PHE A 66 20.46 0.39 -13.54
CA PHE A 66 20.18 0.07 -14.93
C PHE A 66 20.37 -1.44 -15.18
N ASN A 67 19.54 -2.07 -16.00
CA ASN A 67 19.59 -3.49 -16.35
C ASN A 67 19.56 -4.49 -15.17
N ASN A 68 18.78 -4.19 -14.12
CA ASN A 68 18.65 -5.07 -12.94
C ASN A 68 19.96 -5.38 -12.19
N PHE A 69 21.03 -4.63 -12.44
CA PHE A 69 22.23 -4.75 -11.63
C PHE A 69 21.96 -4.36 -10.17
N LYS A 70 22.71 -4.96 -9.26
CA LYS A 70 22.68 -4.55 -7.83
C LYS A 70 23.35 -3.18 -7.69
N ILE A 71 22.80 -2.30 -6.84
CA ILE A 71 23.46 -1.06 -6.45
C ILE A 71 24.56 -1.43 -5.44
N GLU A 72 25.80 -1.48 -5.84
CA GLU A 72 26.92 -1.92 -4.99
C GLU A 72 27.21 -0.95 -3.84
N LYS A 73 27.19 0.36 -4.10
CA LYS A 73 27.51 1.40 -3.11
C LYS A 73 26.25 2.08 -2.57
N HIS A 74 25.31 1.27 -2.12
CA HIS A 74 24.00 1.78 -1.67
C HIS A 74 24.09 2.71 -0.46
N ASP A 75 25.00 2.48 0.50
CA ASP A 75 25.13 3.31 1.70
C ASP A 75 25.74 4.68 1.36
N GLU A 76 26.76 4.73 0.48
CA GLU A 76 27.31 5.98 -0.04
C GLU A 76 26.24 6.77 -0.83
N LEU A 77 25.44 6.10 -1.63
CA LEU A 77 24.36 6.71 -2.38
C LEU A 77 23.28 7.29 -1.44
N LYS A 78 22.91 6.55 -0.38
CA LYS A 78 21.99 7.03 0.65
C LYS A 78 22.47 8.33 1.27
N LEU A 79 23.69 8.34 1.77
CA LEU A 79 24.29 9.53 2.38
C LEU A 79 24.31 10.74 1.44
N ARG A 80 24.73 10.54 0.18
CA ARG A 80 24.74 11.60 -0.83
C ARG A 80 23.37 12.19 -1.13
N ILE A 81 22.32 11.36 -1.10
CA ILE A 81 20.94 11.82 -1.32
C ILE A 81 20.48 12.65 -0.13
N GLU A 82 20.69 12.15 1.09
CA GLU A 82 20.27 12.80 2.32
C GLU A 82 21.04 14.12 2.58
N GLU A 83 22.33 14.19 2.18
CA GLU A 83 23.12 15.42 2.25
C GLU A 83 22.70 16.49 1.24
N LYS A 84 22.26 16.08 0.04
CA LYS A 84 21.90 17.04 -1.04
C LYS A 84 20.45 17.49 -1.01
N LEU A 85 19.58 16.71 -0.42
CA LEU A 85 18.14 16.96 -0.41
C LEU A 85 17.66 17.08 1.04
N GLU A 86 17.27 18.28 1.41
CA GLU A 86 16.68 18.53 2.72
C GLU A 86 15.32 17.79 2.85
N HIS A 87 15.06 17.24 4.02
CA HIS A 87 13.79 16.53 4.35
C HIS A 87 13.52 15.26 3.55
N VAL A 88 14.53 14.60 3.03
CA VAL A 88 14.41 13.32 2.32
C VAL A 88 15.05 12.21 3.14
N ASN A 89 14.27 11.16 3.42
CA ASN A 89 14.75 9.93 4.04
C ASN A 89 14.91 8.87 2.96
N ALA A 90 16.10 8.34 2.78
CA ALA A 90 16.38 7.29 1.82
C ALA A 90 16.45 5.91 2.49
N HIS A 91 15.70 4.94 1.99
CA HIS A 91 15.65 3.58 2.52
C HIS A 91 16.11 2.57 1.49
N LYS A 92 16.94 1.65 1.93
CA LYS A 92 17.30 0.46 1.17
C LYS A 92 16.14 -0.53 1.17
N VAL A 93 15.74 -0.95 -0.02
CA VAL A 93 14.62 -1.90 -0.19
C VAL A 93 15.00 -2.96 -1.20
N ILE A 94 14.83 -4.23 -0.84
CA ILE A 94 14.94 -5.38 -1.74
C ILE A 94 13.53 -5.85 -2.06
N VAL A 95 13.16 -5.89 -3.32
CA VAL A 95 11.84 -6.35 -3.76
C VAL A 95 12.01 -7.68 -4.48
N GLY A 96 11.20 -8.65 -4.10
CA GLY A 96 11.13 -9.96 -4.75
C GLY A 96 9.70 -10.47 -4.78
N GLN A 97 9.48 -11.49 -5.59
CA GLN A 97 8.21 -12.23 -5.63
C GLN A 97 8.44 -13.65 -5.17
N GLY A 98 7.44 -14.28 -4.62
CA GLY A 98 7.52 -15.67 -4.18
C GLY A 98 6.17 -16.34 -4.12
N LEU A 99 6.20 -17.64 -3.95
CA LEU A 99 5.03 -18.46 -3.66
C LEU A 99 5.03 -18.80 -2.17
N LEU A 100 4.06 -18.28 -1.43
CA LEU A 100 3.82 -18.65 -0.05
C LEU A 100 3.11 -20.00 -0.03
N ASN A 101 3.66 -20.96 0.72
CA ASN A 101 3.03 -22.23 1.00
C ASN A 101 2.80 -22.40 2.50
N TYR A 102 1.58 -22.73 2.85
CA TYR A 102 1.20 -23.06 4.22
C TYR A 102 0.11 -24.15 4.20
N GLN A 103 0.43 -25.32 4.77
CA GLN A 103 -0.42 -26.51 4.69
C GLN A 103 -0.79 -26.85 3.24
N SER A 104 -2.08 -26.85 2.89
CA SER A 104 -2.60 -27.11 1.54
C SER A 104 -2.82 -25.85 0.70
N TYR A 105 -2.41 -24.68 1.19
CA TYR A 105 -2.63 -23.41 0.53
C TYR A 105 -1.35 -22.84 -0.08
N SER A 106 -1.46 -22.37 -1.33
CA SER A 106 -0.38 -21.70 -2.05
C SER A 106 -0.88 -20.39 -2.65
N SER A 107 -0.14 -19.31 -2.49
CA SER A 107 -0.46 -18.00 -3.07
C SER A 107 0.78 -17.22 -3.45
N GLY A 108 0.70 -16.47 -4.54
CA GLY A 108 1.72 -15.49 -4.90
C GLY A 108 1.81 -14.37 -3.87
N VAL A 109 3.02 -14.02 -3.45
CA VAL A 109 3.28 -12.93 -2.52
C VAL A 109 4.38 -12.02 -3.01
N LEU A 110 4.25 -10.75 -2.66
CA LEU A 110 5.28 -9.73 -2.84
C LEU A 110 6.13 -9.66 -1.58
N MET A 111 7.41 -9.90 -1.71
CA MET A 111 8.37 -9.78 -0.61
C MET A 111 9.08 -8.44 -0.66
N LYS A 112 9.16 -7.76 0.47
CA LYS A 112 9.88 -6.50 0.60
C LYS A 112 10.88 -6.62 1.76
N GLY A 113 12.16 -6.69 1.40
CA GLY A 113 13.27 -6.66 2.35
C GLY A 113 13.53 -5.22 2.78
N VAL A 114 13.36 -4.92 4.07
CA VAL A 114 13.48 -3.57 4.62
C VAL A 114 14.25 -3.58 5.95
N GLU A 115 14.76 -2.41 6.34
CA GLU A 115 15.37 -2.17 7.63
C GLU A 115 14.37 -1.56 8.63
N LEU A 116 14.73 -1.50 9.91
CA LEU A 116 13.84 -0.98 10.96
C LEU A 116 13.42 0.47 10.70
N ASP A 117 14.33 1.30 10.19
CA ASP A 117 14.09 2.72 9.90
C ASP A 117 12.93 2.92 8.91
N TYR A 118 12.74 1.95 8.01
CA TYR A 118 11.62 1.95 7.07
C TYR A 118 10.25 2.03 7.78
N PHE A 119 10.10 1.41 8.95
CA PHE A 119 8.87 1.46 9.74
C PHE A 119 8.75 2.73 10.57
N LEU A 120 9.88 3.20 11.12
CA LEU A 120 9.92 4.36 12.01
C LEU A 120 9.59 5.66 11.29
N ASP A 121 10.01 5.78 10.03
CA ASP A 121 9.80 6.96 9.19
C ASP A 121 8.44 6.98 8.49
N ARG A 122 7.67 5.89 8.60
CA ARG A 122 6.37 5.75 7.91
C ARG A 122 5.22 5.62 8.90
N LYS A 123 4.41 6.66 8.97
CA LYS A 123 3.25 6.75 9.86
C LYS A 123 2.34 5.53 9.75
N ILE A 124 2.10 5.05 8.54
CA ILE A 124 1.19 3.92 8.24
C ILE A 124 1.62 2.61 8.93
N PHE A 125 2.91 2.37 9.13
CA PHE A 125 3.42 1.21 9.86
C PHE A 125 3.60 1.47 11.34
N LYS A 126 4.03 2.69 11.71
CA LYS A 126 4.27 3.06 13.10
C LYS A 126 3.04 2.94 13.99
N GLU A 127 1.86 3.25 13.45
CA GLU A 127 0.59 3.17 14.17
C GLU A 127 0.01 1.75 14.25
N ASN A 128 0.38 0.87 13.31
CA ASN A 128 -0.23 -0.45 13.15
C ASN A 128 0.65 -1.61 13.62
N LEU A 129 1.93 -1.37 13.95
CA LEU A 129 2.84 -2.43 14.39
C LEU A 129 3.12 -2.36 15.90
N LYS A 130 3.10 -3.51 16.56
CA LYS A 130 3.46 -3.63 17.97
C LYS A 130 4.96 -3.47 18.16
N LYS A 131 5.38 -2.80 19.24
CA LYS A 131 6.81 -2.60 19.58
C LYS A 131 7.59 -3.92 19.69
N GLU A 132 6.96 -4.96 20.22
CA GLU A 132 7.56 -6.29 20.35
C GLU A 132 7.93 -6.87 18.96
N SER A 133 7.00 -6.78 17.98
CA SER A 133 7.27 -7.23 16.62
C SER A 133 8.40 -6.46 15.95
N LEU A 134 8.52 -5.15 16.22
CA LEU A 134 9.61 -4.32 15.70
C LEU A 134 10.96 -4.72 16.31
N ASN A 135 11.02 -5.06 17.59
CA ASN A 135 12.24 -5.54 18.25
C ASN A 135 12.69 -6.89 17.67
N LEU A 136 11.76 -7.85 17.52
CA LEU A 136 12.04 -9.13 16.88
C LEU A 136 12.49 -8.97 15.42
N PHE A 137 11.89 -8.01 14.70
CA PHE A 137 12.28 -7.68 13.32
C PHE A 137 13.71 -7.12 13.25
N LYS A 138 14.07 -6.22 14.16
CA LYS A 138 15.45 -5.69 14.28
C LYS A 138 16.48 -6.79 14.48
N ASN A 139 16.13 -7.81 15.28
CA ASN A 139 17.00 -8.95 15.56
C ASN A 139 16.99 -9.99 14.43
N ASN A 140 16.29 -9.79 13.34
CA ASN A 140 16.13 -10.73 12.23
C ASN A 140 15.52 -12.10 12.66
N GLU A 141 14.60 -12.10 13.63
CA GLU A 141 13.99 -13.32 14.16
C GLU A 141 12.78 -13.83 13.37
N GLY A 142 12.29 -13.06 12.39
CA GLY A 142 11.16 -13.46 11.57
C GLY A 142 10.65 -12.37 10.65
N ILE A 143 9.44 -12.56 10.16
CA ILE A 143 8.80 -11.72 9.13
C ILE A 143 7.47 -11.16 9.62
N ILE A 144 7.04 -10.07 9.00
CA ILE A 144 5.74 -9.42 9.25
C ILE A 144 4.87 -9.63 8.01
N VAL A 145 3.64 -10.10 8.21
CA VAL A 145 2.71 -10.53 7.15
C VAL A 145 1.47 -9.66 7.15
N GLY A 146 0.87 -9.44 5.98
CA GLY A 146 -0.37 -8.67 5.86
C GLY A 146 -1.56 -9.35 6.57
N GLU A 147 -2.43 -8.54 7.17
CA GLU A 147 -3.57 -9.02 7.98
C GLU A 147 -4.54 -9.91 7.18
N LYS A 148 -4.72 -9.65 5.88
CA LYS A 148 -5.60 -10.47 5.03
C LYS A 148 -5.01 -11.86 4.75
N ILE A 149 -3.70 -12.01 4.72
CA ILE A 149 -3.05 -13.33 4.64
C ILE A 149 -3.30 -14.10 5.94
N LYS A 150 -3.15 -13.42 7.10
CA LYS A 150 -3.44 -14.01 8.43
C LYS A 150 -4.88 -14.50 8.51
N GLU A 151 -5.86 -13.66 8.16
CA GLU A 151 -7.29 -14.03 8.18
C GLU A 151 -7.57 -15.25 7.30
N LYS A 152 -7.05 -15.25 6.07
CA LYS A 152 -7.28 -16.29 5.08
C LYS A 152 -6.71 -17.64 5.48
N LEU A 153 -5.55 -17.66 6.14
CA LEU A 153 -4.82 -18.86 6.51
C LEU A 153 -4.91 -19.18 8.01
N ASN A 154 -5.63 -18.38 8.78
CA ASN A 154 -5.76 -18.49 10.23
C ASN A 154 -4.40 -18.56 10.95
N LEU A 155 -3.45 -17.69 10.51
CA LEU A 155 -2.09 -17.67 11.01
C LEU A 155 -1.99 -17.02 12.40
N LYS A 156 -1.05 -17.50 13.20
CA LYS A 156 -0.73 -16.96 14.52
C LYS A 156 0.72 -16.51 14.59
N ILE A 157 1.03 -15.60 15.50
CA ILE A 157 2.41 -15.24 15.81
C ILE A 157 3.15 -16.50 16.29
N GLY A 158 4.31 -16.75 15.73
CA GLY A 158 5.09 -17.97 15.99
C GLY A 158 4.99 -19.05 14.92
N ASP A 159 3.94 -19.02 14.08
CA ASP A 159 3.80 -19.97 12.97
C ASP A 159 4.94 -19.82 11.96
N LYS A 160 5.25 -20.90 11.27
CA LYS A 160 6.25 -20.93 10.19
C LYS A 160 5.56 -21.10 8.85
N ILE A 161 5.87 -20.23 7.91
CA ILE A 161 5.41 -20.32 6.51
C ILE A 161 6.61 -20.60 5.61
N ASN A 162 6.37 -21.40 4.58
CA ASN A 162 7.38 -21.66 3.54
C ASN A 162 7.20 -20.67 2.39
N ILE A 163 8.28 -20.05 1.94
CA ILE A 163 8.28 -19.19 0.77
C ILE A 163 9.25 -19.76 -0.26
N ILE A 164 8.76 -19.90 -1.48
CA ILE A 164 9.53 -20.38 -2.64
C ILE A 164 9.76 -19.18 -3.56
N SER A 165 11.02 -18.92 -3.91
CA SER A 165 11.38 -17.91 -4.92
C SER A 165 11.28 -18.51 -6.32
N PRO A 166 10.80 -17.74 -7.32
CA PRO A 166 10.89 -18.15 -8.73
C PRO A 166 12.35 -18.13 -9.25
N ASP A 167 13.25 -17.42 -8.53
CA ASP A 167 14.65 -17.40 -8.88
C ASP A 167 15.28 -18.75 -8.56
N ASN A 168 15.76 -19.43 -9.58
CA ASN A 168 16.30 -20.76 -9.48
C ASN A 168 17.77 -20.72 -9.04
N MET A 169 18.17 -21.70 -8.26
CA MET A 169 19.60 -22.03 -8.02
C MET A 169 20.05 -23.04 -9.06
N GLU A 170 21.11 -22.71 -9.80
CA GLU A 170 21.76 -23.67 -10.64
C GLU A 170 22.58 -24.63 -9.76
N THR A 171 22.27 -25.91 -9.84
CA THR A 171 22.99 -26.96 -9.13
C THR A 171 23.54 -27.97 -10.15
N ILE A 172 24.46 -28.80 -9.74
CA ILE A 172 25.05 -29.88 -10.58
C ILE A 172 23.96 -30.84 -11.08
N LEU A 173 22.85 -30.97 -10.35
CA LEU A 173 21.72 -31.84 -10.68
C LEU A 173 20.59 -31.15 -11.43
N GLY A 174 20.75 -29.87 -11.80
CA GLY A 174 19.72 -29.04 -12.47
C GLY A 174 19.28 -27.82 -11.64
N THR A 175 18.25 -27.18 -12.09
CA THR A 175 17.72 -25.94 -11.50
C THR A 175 16.70 -26.26 -10.41
N ILE A 176 16.98 -25.85 -9.17
CA ILE A 176 16.09 -26.06 -8.01
C ILE A 176 15.57 -24.70 -7.55
N PRO A 177 14.25 -24.54 -7.33
CA PRO A 177 13.72 -23.31 -6.76
C PRO A 177 14.20 -23.11 -5.31
N ARG A 178 14.57 -21.88 -4.97
CA ARG A 178 14.94 -21.54 -3.59
C ARG A 178 13.71 -21.56 -2.71
N SER A 179 13.81 -22.21 -1.56
CA SER A 179 12.74 -22.21 -0.56
C SER A 179 13.30 -21.97 0.84
N ALA A 180 12.56 -21.23 1.66
CA ALA A 180 12.92 -21.01 3.05
C ALA A 180 11.68 -20.94 3.93
N ASN A 181 11.87 -21.39 5.19
CA ASN A 181 10.83 -21.28 6.22
C ASN A 181 11.08 -20.02 7.04
N PHE A 182 10.05 -19.18 7.15
CA PHE A 182 10.08 -17.94 7.92
C PHE A 182 9.10 -18.01 9.09
N LYS A 183 9.55 -17.56 10.27
CA LYS A 183 8.69 -17.43 11.45
C LYS A 183 7.93 -16.11 11.39
N ILE A 184 6.63 -16.13 11.67
CA ILE A 184 5.78 -14.95 11.74
C ILE A 184 5.97 -14.30 13.11
N ILE A 185 6.35 -13.03 13.14
CA ILE A 185 6.55 -12.23 14.35
C ILE A 185 5.54 -11.11 14.51
N GLY A 186 4.76 -10.82 13.46
CA GLY A 186 3.74 -9.78 13.51
C GLY A 186 2.88 -9.73 12.26
N PHE A 187 1.83 -8.95 12.36
CA PHE A 187 0.92 -8.68 11.25
C PHE A 187 0.76 -7.17 11.10
N PHE A 188 0.53 -6.70 9.88
CA PHE A 188 0.25 -5.31 9.57
C PHE A 188 -1.04 -5.19 8.77
N SER A 189 -1.71 -4.04 8.90
CA SER A 189 -2.83 -3.66 8.05
C SER A 189 -2.66 -2.22 7.58
N ILE A 190 -2.72 -2.02 6.28
CA ILE A 190 -2.62 -0.70 5.64
C ILE A 190 -4.01 -0.18 5.26
N GLY A 191 -5.00 -1.10 5.28
CA GLY A 191 -6.35 -0.84 4.80
C GLY A 191 -6.43 -0.77 3.27
N MET A 192 -5.50 -1.44 2.58
CA MET A 192 -5.55 -1.72 1.14
C MET A 192 -5.46 -3.22 0.93
N TYR A 193 -6.52 -3.78 0.36
CA TYR A 193 -6.64 -5.24 0.19
C TYR A 193 -5.46 -5.85 -0.55
N GLU A 194 -4.97 -5.20 -1.60
CA GLU A 194 -3.86 -5.67 -2.44
C GLU A 194 -2.57 -5.88 -1.64
N TYR A 195 -2.24 -4.94 -0.74
CA TYR A 195 -1.06 -5.07 0.11
C TYR A 195 -1.31 -6.01 1.30
N ASP A 196 -2.45 -5.88 1.95
CA ASP A 196 -2.78 -6.68 3.13
C ASP A 196 -2.93 -8.18 2.78
N SER A 197 -3.24 -8.52 1.51
CA SER A 197 -3.42 -9.89 1.01
C SER A 197 -2.20 -10.50 0.32
N SER A 198 -1.17 -9.72 0.03
CA SER A 198 -0.03 -10.22 -0.76
C SER A 198 1.34 -9.78 -0.26
N LEU A 199 1.45 -8.72 0.55
CA LEU A 199 2.75 -8.19 0.95
C LEU A 199 3.28 -8.87 2.22
N ILE A 200 4.57 -9.24 2.16
CA ILE A 200 5.35 -9.75 3.29
C ILE A 200 6.57 -8.86 3.48
N LEU A 201 6.80 -8.40 4.71
CA LEU A 201 7.94 -7.58 5.09
C LEU A 201 8.98 -8.48 5.77
N ILE A 202 10.20 -8.47 5.24
CA ILE A 202 11.30 -9.36 5.63
C ILE A 202 12.49 -8.47 6.04
N PRO A 203 13.22 -8.74 7.11
CA PRO A 203 14.48 -8.05 7.39
C PRO A 203 15.45 -8.16 6.22
N THR A 204 16.12 -7.05 5.86
CA THR A 204 17.03 -6.99 4.71
C THR A 204 18.06 -8.12 4.71
N LEU A 205 18.64 -8.47 5.88
CA LEU A 205 19.62 -9.54 6.00
C LEU A 205 19.03 -10.93 5.68
N LEU A 206 17.79 -11.20 6.14
CA LEU A 206 17.12 -12.46 5.82
C LEU A 206 16.75 -12.54 4.34
N MET A 207 16.30 -11.42 3.77
CA MET A 207 15.96 -11.33 2.34
C MET A 207 17.21 -11.54 1.46
N GLN A 208 18.35 -10.97 1.83
CA GLN A 208 19.62 -11.19 1.13
C GLN A 208 20.05 -12.65 1.18
N LYS A 209 19.97 -13.29 2.35
CA LYS A 209 20.31 -14.73 2.50
C LYS A 209 19.36 -15.62 1.69
N PHE A 210 18.12 -15.22 1.54
CA PHE A 210 17.12 -15.98 0.79
C PHE A 210 17.30 -15.86 -0.73
N LEU A 211 17.73 -14.69 -1.23
CA LEU A 211 17.87 -14.42 -2.66
C LEU A 211 19.30 -14.66 -3.21
N ASN A 212 20.31 -14.78 -2.35
CA ASN A 212 21.68 -15.12 -2.72
C ASN A 212 21.91 -16.62 -2.60
#